data_171c46e2d17f5703e410247c55d964e0
#
_entry.id   171c46e2d17f5703e410247c55d964e0
#
_cell.length_a   1.000
_cell.length_b   1.000
_cell.length_c   1.000
_cell.angle_alpha   90.00
_cell.angle_beta   90.00
_cell.angle_gamma   90.00
#
_symmetry.space_group_name_H-M   'P 1'
#
loop_
_entity.id
_entity.type
_entity.pdbx_description
1 polymer ?
#
loop_
_entity_poly.entity_id
_entity_poly.type
_entity_poly.pdbx_seq_one_letter_code
_entity_poly.pdbx_strand_id
1 'polypeptide(L)'
;MAQNYTLMARKNLLKPDETPKYYAVARSGRKVTVKEVCKRISERSSYSKGELEGCIGEFLLEIVNVLDEGNIVQMGDLGNFRMSIKTGTPTDTAKEFKASCIDKGKVLFYPGSDLRKLCKTLDYTLSVSYTHLTL
;
A
#
# COMPACT_ATOMS: atom_id res chain seq x y z
N MET A 1 -4.35 -14.99 -13.84
CA MET A 1 -4.50 -14.35 -12.52
C MET A 1 -4.95 -12.93 -12.73
N ALA A 2 -5.98 -12.53 -12.05
CA ALA A 2 -6.63 -11.24 -12.30
C ALA A 2 -7.04 -10.57 -10.99
N GLN A 3 -7.12 -9.26 -10.99
CA GLN A 3 -7.67 -8.49 -9.89
C GLN A 3 -9.19 -8.48 -10.00
N ASN A 4 -9.86 -8.99 -8.98
CA ASN A 4 -11.31 -8.95 -8.93
C ASN A 4 -11.80 -7.53 -8.62
N TYR A 5 -12.90 -7.15 -9.24
CA TYR A 5 -13.54 -5.88 -8.97
C TYR A 5 -15.06 -6.03 -8.90
N THR A 6 -15.71 -5.09 -8.26
CA THR A 6 -17.16 -4.94 -8.26
C THR A 6 -17.53 -3.58 -8.79
N LEU A 7 -18.76 -3.44 -9.25
CA LEU A 7 -19.28 -2.16 -9.70
C LEU A 7 -20.04 -1.49 -8.57
N MET A 8 -19.80 -0.21 -8.39
CA MET A 8 -20.49 0.63 -7.42
C MET A 8 -21.15 1.79 -8.14
N ALA A 9 -22.45 1.99 -7.91
CA ALA A 9 -23.17 3.13 -8.43
C ALA A 9 -22.97 4.34 -7.52
N ARG A 10 -22.57 5.47 -8.10
CA ARG A 10 -22.46 6.73 -7.36
C ARG A 10 -23.34 7.78 -8.00
N LYS A 11 -24.19 8.38 -7.18
CA LYS A 11 -25.02 9.50 -7.58
C LYS A 11 -24.27 10.80 -7.33
N ASN A 12 -24.25 11.68 -8.33
CA ASN A 12 -23.67 13.01 -8.15
C ASN A 12 -24.64 13.87 -7.35
N LEU A 13 -24.25 14.22 -6.12
CA LEU A 13 -25.06 15.04 -5.22
C LEU A 13 -25.26 16.47 -5.71
N LEU A 14 -24.36 16.97 -6.57
CA LEU A 14 -24.46 18.30 -7.16
C LEU A 14 -25.43 18.36 -8.34
N LYS A 15 -25.72 17.21 -8.93
CA LYS A 15 -26.66 17.06 -10.07
C LYS A 15 -27.57 15.87 -9.83
N PRO A 16 -28.58 16.01 -8.95
CA PRO A 16 -29.44 14.88 -8.55
C PRO A 16 -30.27 14.30 -9.69
N ASP A 17 -30.42 15.04 -10.79
CA ASP A 17 -31.21 14.60 -11.97
C ASP A 17 -30.40 13.75 -12.94
N GLU A 18 -29.09 13.65 -12.77
CA GLU A 18 -28.24 12.78 -13.60
C GLU A 18 -28.39 11.32 -13.22
N THR A 19 -28.33 10.45 -14.24
CA THR A 19 -28.28 9.00 -14.04
C THR A 19 -27.02 8.64 -13.24
N PRO A 20 -27.11 7.79 -12.20
CA PRO A 20 -25.91 7.33 -11.46
C PRO A 20 -24.90 6.68 -12.40
N LYS A 21 -23.63 6.97 -12.16
CA LYS A 21 -22.51 6.35 -12.90
C LYS A 21 -21.93 5.21 -12.12
N TYR A 22 -21.43 4.21 -12.81
CA TYR A 22 -20.81 3.04 -12.20
C TYR A 22 -19.30 3.18 -12.19
N TYR A 23 -18.69 2.83 -11.05
CA TYR A 23 -17.26 2.86 -10.85
C TYR A 23 -16.79 1.49 -10.42
N ALA A 24 -15.61 1.09 -10.90
CA ALA A 24 -14.98 -0.15 -10.47
C ALA A 24 -14.35 0.04 -9.09
N VAL A 25 -14.56 -0.94 -8.22
CA VAL A 25 -13.92 -0.98 -6.90
C VAL A 25 -13.17 -2.30 -6.78
N ALA A 26 -11.90 -2.24 -6.41
CA ALA A 26 -11.09 -3.43 -6.26
C ALA A 26 -11.62 -4.32 -5.14
N ARG A 27 -11.64 -5.63 -5.40
CA ARG A 27 -11.98 -6.65 -4.39
C ARG A 27 -10.72 -7.42 -4.09
N SER A 28 -10.21 -7.26 -2.89
CA SER A 28 -9.05 -8.01 -2.44
C SER A 28 -9.43 -9.45 -2.13
N GLY A 29 -8.54 -10.35 -2.45
CA GLY A 29 -8.67 -11.75 -2.07
C GLY A 29 -8.29 -11.96 -0.61
N ARG A 30 -7.79 -13.15 -0.29
CA ARG A 30 -7.34 -13.45 1.05
C ARG A 30 -6.00 -12.78 1.38
N LYS A 31 -5.72 -12.65 2.65
CA LYS A 31 -4.39 -12.19 3.10
C LYS A 31 -3.38 -13.33 2.95
N VAL A 32 -2.31 -13.06 2.23
CA VAL A 32 -1.18 -13.99 2.10
C VAL A 32 -0.12 -13.55 3.12
N THR A 33 0.19 -14.40 4.08
CA THR A 33 1.14 -14.08 5.15
C THR A 33 2.58 -14.24 4.70
N VAL A 34 3.50 -13.67 5.47
CA VAL A 34 4.94 -13.86 5.25
C VAL A 34 5.31 -15.34 5.29
N LYS A 35 4.71 -16.11 6.19
CA LYS A 35 4.92 -17.57 6.26
C LYS A 35 4.59 -18.25 4.94
N GLU A 36 3.47 -17.91 4.32
CA GLU A 36 3.07 -18.50 3.05
C GLU A 36 3.99 -18.06 1.91
N VAL A 37 4.41 -16.81 1.91
CA VAL A 37 5.39 -16.32 0.94
C VAL A 37 6.71 -17.10 1.07
N CYS A 38 7.19 -17.31 2.27
CA CYS A 38 8.39 -18.11 2.54
C CYS A 38 8.24 -19.54 2.05
N LYS A 39 7.05 -20.14 2.25
CA LYS A 39 6.75 -21.47 1.75
C LYS A 39 6.85 -21.52 0.22
N ARG A 40 6.27 -20.57 -0.48
CA ARG A 40 6.34 -20.49 -1.94
C ARG A 40 7.77 -20.37 -2.44
N ILE A 41 8.59 -19.56 -1.76
CA ILE A 41 9.99 -19.38 -2.12
C ILE A 41 10.77 -20.68 -1.87
N SER A 42 10.52 -21.36 -0.74
CA SER A 42 11.21 -22.62 -0.41
C SER A 42 10.92 -23.72 -1.43
N GLU A 43 9.73 -23.74 -2.00
CA GLU A 43 9.33 -24.73 -3.01
C GLU A 43 10.07 -24.56 -4.36
N ARG A 44 10.56 -23.36 -4.65
CA ARG A 44 11.25 -23.05 -5.92
C ARG A 44 12.73 -22.69 -5.75
N SER A 45 13.28 -22.87 -4.55
CA SER A 45 14.67 -22.52 -4.26
C SER A 45 15.27 -23.54 -3.30
N SER A 46 16.58 -23.41 -3.05
CA SER A 46 17.30 -24.24 -2.07
C SER A 46 17.18 -23.75 -0.64
N TYR A 47 16.52 -22.60 -0.43
CA TYR A 47 16.34 -22.06 0.91
C TYR A 47 15.26 -22.80 1.67
N SER A 48 15.49 -23.11 2.95
CA SER A 48 14.46 -23.70 3.80
C SER A 48 13.47 -22.63 4.23
N LYS A 49 12.24 -23.04 4.53
CA LYS A 49 11.19 -22.16 5.02
C LYS A 49 11.63 -21.44 6.31
N GLY A 50 12.25 -22.15 7.25
CA GLY A 50 12.72 -21.56 8.52
C GLY A 50 13.81 -20.51 8.33
N GLU A 51 14.76 -20.77 7.45
CA GLU A 51 15.80 -19.80 7.12
C GLU A 51 15.20 -18.53 6.50
N LEU A 52 14.23 -18.68 5.59
CA LEU A 52 13.56 -17.57 4.95
C LEU A 52 12.74 -16.76 5.96
N GLU A 53 12.01 -17.41 6.85
CA GLU A 53 11.24 -16.72 7.88
C GLU A 53 12.14 -15.89 8.79
N GLY A 54 13.28 -16.45 9.21
CA GLY A 54 14.26 -15.73 10.00
C GLY A 54 14.86 -14.54 9.28
N CYS A 55 15.30 -14.74 8.05
CA CYS A 55 15.92 -13.69 7.23
C CYS A 55 14.94 -12.55 6.92
N ILE A 56 13.74 -12.89 6.50
CA ILE A 56 12.71 -11.88 6.17
C ILE A 56 12.26 -11.15 7.43
N GLY A 57 12.13 -11.84 8.56
CA GLY A 57 11.80 -11.21 9.82
C GLY A 57 12.83 -10.15 10.22
N GLU A 58 14.11 -10.47 10.09
CA GLU A 58 15.17 -9.50 10.34
C GLU A 58 15.17 -8.35 9.33
N PHE A 59 14.90 -8.64 8.08
CA PHE A 59 14.80 -7.63 7.04
C PHE A 59 13.69 -6.62 7.34
N LEU A 60 12.50 -7.11 7.73
CA LEU A 60 11.36 -6.25 8.07
C LEU A 60 11.68 -5.37 9.30
N LEU A 61 12.34 -5.93 10.28
CA LEU A 61 12.77 -5.18 11.46
C LEU A 61 13.77 -4.09 11.09
N GLU A 62 14.72 -4.41 10.22
CA GLU A 62 15.75 -3.45 9.81
C GLU A 62 15.17 -2.31 8.96
N ILE A 63 14.12 -2.56 8.18
CA ILE A 63 13.40 -1.49 7.48
C ILE A 63 12.91 -0.43 8.46
N VAL A 64 12.32 -0.86 9.57
CA VAL A 64 11.85 0.06 10.62
C VAL A 64 13.00 0.85 11.22
N ASN A 65 14.12 0.19 11.49
CA ASN A 65 15.30 0.84 12.06
C ASN A 65 15.88 1.90 11.12
N VAL A 66 15.98 1.60 9.83
CA VAL A 66 16.52 2.55 8.83
C VAL A 66 15.59 3.77 8.71
N LEU A 67 14.28 3.56 8.73
CA LEU A 67 13.31 4.66 8.70
C LEU A 67 13.37 5.50 9.97
N ASP A 68 13.59 4.88 11.12
CA ASP A 68 13.76 5.59 12.40
C ASP A 68 15.00 6.49 12.40
N GLU A 69 16.04 6.12 11.66
CA GLU A 69 17.22 6.94 11.46
C GLU A 69 16.99 8.14 10.51
N GLY A 70 15.81 8.24 9.91
CA GLY A 70 15.50 9.30 8.96
C GLY A 70 15.95 9.03 7.54
N ASN A 71 16.33 7.80 7.21
CA ASN A 71 16.82 7.42 5.90
C ASN A 71 15.72 6.84 5.02
N ILE A 72 16.02 6.73 3.72
CA ILE A 72 15.14 6.11 2.75
C ILE A 72 15.54 4.65 2.60
N VAL A 73 14.56 3.74 2.65
CA VAL A 73 14.81 2.32 2.35
C VAL A 73 14.56 2.09 0.88
N GLN A 74 15.61 1.77 0.15
CA GLN A 74 15.52 1.46 -1.27
C GLN A 74 15.55 -0.06 -1.47
N MET A 75 14.46 -0.60 -2.03
CA MET A 75 14.30 -2.04 -2.27
C MET A 75 14.40 -2.36 -3.77
N GLY A 76 15.37 -1.76 -4.44
CA GLY A 76 15.57 -1.99 -5.86
C GLY A 76 14.33 -1.63 -6.69
N ASP A 77 13.99 -2.52 -7.62
CA ASP A 77 12.86 -2.31 -8.54
C ASP A 77 11.49 -2.44 -7.90
N LEU A 78 11.40 -2.91 -6.65
CA LEU A 78 10.13 -2.98 -5.95
C LEU A 78 9.64 -1.60 -5.53
N GLY A 79 10.52 -0.76 -5.01
CA GLY A 79 10.16 0.58 -4.59
C GLY A 79 10.92 1.09 -3.38
N ASN A 80 10.48 2.22 -2.86
CA ASN A 80 11.13 2.90 -1.75
C ASN A 80 10.14 3.21 -0.64
N PHE A 81 10.60 3.05 0.61
CA PHE A 81 9.91 3.59 1.78
C PHE A 81 10.62 4.83 2.27
N ARG A 82 9.86 5.82 2.68
CA ARG A 82 10.38 7.02 3.35
C ARG A 82 9.39 7.55 4.36
N MET A 83 9.89 8.35 5.29
CA MET A 83 9.03 9.04 6.23
C MET A 83 8.70 10.43 5.72
N SER A 84 7.47 10.85 5.95
CA SER A 84 7.01 12.22 5.81
C SER A 84 6.50 12.68 7.17
N ILE A 85 6.31 13.97 7.33
CA ILE A 85 5.80 14.53 8.59
C ILE A 85 4.57 15.36 8.33
N LYS A 86 3.68 15.38 9.31
CA LYS A 86 2.49 16.23 9.31
C LYS A 86 2.64 17.30 10.35
N THR A 87 2.53 18.57 9.95
CA THR A 87 2.51 19.69 10.86
C THR A 87 1.17 19.72 11.59
N GLY A 88 1.20 19.73 12.93
CA GLY A 88 -0.01 19.82 13.75
C GLY A 88 -0.46 21.28 13.90
N THR A 89 0.45 22.12 14.37
CA THR A 89 0.16 23.54 14.61
C THR A 89 1.14 24.39 13.83
N PRO A 90 0.72 25.02 12.72
CA PRO A 90 1.60 25.92 11.98
C PRO A 90 1.82 27.20 12.78
N THR A 91 2.98 27.83 12.57
CA THR A 91 3.36 29.08 13.25
C THR A 91 3.55 30.19 12.22
N ASP A 92 3.40 31.44 12.66
CA ASP A 92 3.54 32.60 11.79
C ASP A 92 5.00 32.89 11.41
N THR A 93 5.95 32.51 12.26
CA THR A 93 7.38 32.71 12.01
C THR A 93 8.14 31.41 12.13
N ALA A 94 9.26 31.31 11.42
CA ALA A 94 10.13 30.13 11.47
C ALA A 94 10.75 29.92 12.85
N LYS A 95 11.01 31.01 13.59
CA LYS A 95 11.61 30.96 14.93
C LYS A 95 10.70 30.35 15.98
N GLU A 96 9.38 30.50 15.83
CA GLU A 96 8.38 29.97 16.75
C GLU A 96 8.16 28.47 16.54
N PHE A 97 8.53 27.94 15.38
CA PHE A 97 8.31 26.54 15.05
C PHE A 97 9.29 25.64 15.82
N LYS A 98 8.74 24.70 16.56
CA LYS A 98 9.47 23.70 17.34
C LYS A 98 9.04 22.29 16.92
N ALA A 99 9.85 21.30 17.27
CA ALA A 99 9.52 19.91 17.02
C ALA A 99 8.15 19.51 17.60
N SER A 100 7.73 20.12 18.71
CA SER A 100 6.42 19.87 19.31
C SER A 100 5.25 20.32 18.44
N CYS A 101 5.49 21.16 17.42
CA CYS A 101 4.47 21.56 16.46
C CYS A 101 4.20 20.50 15.40
N ILE A 102 5.03 19.47 15.34
CA ILE A 102 4.85 18.32 14.44
C ILE A 102 3.88 17.34 15.09
N ASP A 103 2.80 17.02 14.40
CA ASP A 103 1.78 16.09 14.90
C ASP A 103 2.28 14.65 14.90
N LYS A 104 2.68 14.16 13.72
CA LYS A 104 3.13 12.77 13.57
C LYS A 104 3.91 12.57 12.28
N GLY A 105 4.63 11.44 12.24
CA GLY A 105 5.23 10.94 11.01
C GLY A 105 4.21 10.16 10.19
N LYS A 106 4.45 10.06 8.90
CA LYS A 106 3.71 9.22 7.96
C LYS A 106 4.68 8.36 7.19
N VAL A 107 4.30 7.11 6.93
CA VAL A 107 5.07 6.26 6.04
C VAL A 107 4.56 6.45 4.62
N LEU A 108 5.47 6.74 3.70
CA LEU A 108 5.18 6.82 2.28
C LEU A 108 5.89 5.69 1.55
N PHE A 109 5.17 5.07 0.62
CA PHE A 109 5.73 4.06 -0.26
C PHE A 109 5.61 4.53 -1.70
N TYR A 110 6.74 4.51 -2.42
CA TYR A 110 6.79 4.84 -3.84
C TYR A 110 7.11 3.57 -4.61
N PRO A 111 6.17 3.04 -5.41
CA PRO A 111 6.42 1.82 -6.18
C PRO A 111 7.52 2.02 -7.22
N GLY A 112 8.35 1.00 -7.36
CA GLY A 112 9.41 0.96 -8.35
C GLY A 112 8.91 0.49 -9.71
N SER A 113 9.84 0.19 -10.62
CA SER A 113 9.54 -0.19 -11.99
C SER A 113 8.67 -1.46 -12.08
N ASP A 114 8.95 -2.46 -11.25
CA ASP A 114 8.21 -3.73 -11.28
C ASP A 114 6.73 -3.54 -10.91
N LEU A 115 6.45 -2.80 -9.85
CA LEU A 115 5.08 -2.54 -9.42
C LEU A 115 4.35 -1.60 -10.38
N ARG A 116 5.03 -0.61 -10.93
CA ARG A 116 4.44 0.28 -11.95
C ARG A 116 4.08 -0.49 -13.21
N LYS A 117 4.90 -1.45 -13.61
CA LYS A 117 4.62 -2.32 -14.74
C LYS A 117 3.40 -3.21 -14.44
N LEU A 118 3.32 -3.77 -13.23
CA LEU A 118 2.17 -4.55 -12.80
C LEU A 118 0.88 -3.74 -12.89
N CYS A 119 0.89 -2.48 -12.48
CA CYS A 119 -0.27 -1.61 -12.56
C CYS A 119 -0.82 -1.45 -13.98
N LYS A 120 0.06 -1.53 -14.99
CA LYS A 120 -0.31 -1.41 -16.39
C LYS A 120 -0.73 -2.73 -17.03
N THR A 121 -0.24 -3.86 -16.52
CA THR A 121 -0.44 -5.19 -17.11
C THR A 121 -1.44 -6.05 -16.35
N LEU A 122 -1.98 -5.53 -15.25
CA LEU A 122 -2.92 -6.25 -14.40
C LEU A 122 -4.23 -6.52 -15.16
N ASP A 123 -4.66 -7.78 -15.16
CA ASP A 123 -5.95 -8.17 -15.72
C ASP A 123 -7.06 -7.99 -14.68
N TYR A 124 -8.28 -7.80 -15.15
CA TYR A 124 -9.42 -7.52 -14.27
C TYR A 124 -10.56 -8.50 -14.54
N THR A 125 -11.16 -9.01 -13.47
CA THR A 125 -12.29 -9.93 -13.53
C THR A 125 -13.43 -9.42 -12.66
N LEU A 126 -14.64 -9.32 -13.23
CA LEU A 126 -15.83 -8.92 -12.50
C LEU A 126 -16.21 -10.00 -11.50
N SER A 127 -16.34 -9.62 -10.24
CA SER A 127 -16.82 -10.51 -9.18
C SER A 127 -18.35 -10.70 -9.31
N VAL A 128 -18.82 -11.93 -9.13
CA VAL A 128 -20.21 -12.31 -9.35
C VAL A 128 -21.17 -11.74 -8.29
N SER A 129 -20.67 -11.34 -7.14
CA SER A 129 -21.52 -10.76 -6.09
C SER A 129 -21.71 -9.26 -6.32
N TYR A 130 -22.88 -8.90 -6.84
CA TYR A 130 -23.28 -7.51 -6.90
C TYR A 130 -23.68 -7.05 -5.52
N THR A 131 -22.86 -6.23 -4.88
CA THR A 131 -23.31 -5.52 -3.69
C THR A 131 -23.83 -4.17 -4.15
N HIS A 132 -25.13 -4.01 -4.19
CA HIS A 132 -25.76 -2.71 -4.39
C HIS A 132 -25.56 -1.90 -3.10
N LEU A 133 -24.41 -1.23 -3.00
CA LEU A 133 -24.26 -0.19 -2.00
C LEU A 133 -24.67 1.11 -2.66
N THR A 134 -25.92 1.47 -2.45
CA THR A 134 -26.39 2.83 -2.69
C THR A 134 -25.83 3.70 -1.58
N LEU A 135 -24.78 4.39 -1.90
CA LEU A 135 -24.31 5.48 -1.05
C LEU A 135 -25.02 6.76 -1.43
#